data_cc4d424fcf07f27330eb046d1d85b6d5
#
_entry.id   cc4d424fcf07f27330eb046d1d85b6d5
#
_cell.length_a   1.000
_cell.length_b   1.000
_cell.length_c   1.000
_cell.angle_alpha   90.00
_cell.angle_beta   90.00
_cell.angle_gamma   90.00
#
_symmetry.space_group_name_H-M   'P 1'
#
loop_
_entity.id
_entity.type
_entity.pdbx_description
1 polymer ?
#
loop_
_entity_poly.entity_id
_entity_poly.type
_entity_poly.pdbx_seq_one_letter_code
_entity_poly.pdbx_strand_id
1 'polypeptide(L)'
;YLQLDHVDLLSLHGINNRELLDWSIRKGGCLEAARKLQCEGRARHIGFSTHATPDLILEAVRTDEFDYMNVHWYFVNDLNWQAVTEASQRDMGLFIISPNDKGGKLYDPPQKLVDLCAPVSPMVFNDLYCLSRPVVHTLSLGAARPSDFDEHLKALEHYDSMEDVVAPIEGRLRSEMERVLGADWCREWWRGIPEYVD
;
A
#
# COMPACT_ATOMS: atom_id res chain seq x y z
N TYR A 1 17.38 11.78 18.89
CA TYR A 1 16.35 10.88 19.41
C TYR A 1 16.65 9.43 19.04
N LEU A 2 16.89 9.11 17.75
CA LEU A 2 17.17 7.74 17.32
C LEU A 2 18.60 7.29 17.59
N GLN A 3 19.53 8.21 17.86
CA GLN A 3 20.96 7.93 18.07
C GLN A 3 21.58 7.12 16.90
N LEU A 4 21.14 7.42 15.66
CA LEU A 4 21.62 6.82 14.43
C LEU A 4 22.44 7.82 13.64
N ASP A 5 23.54 7.36 13.05
CA ASP A 5 24.37 8.17 12.16
C ASP A 5 23.72 8.31 10.77
N HIS A 6 22.95 7.30 10.35
CA HIS A 6 22.24 7.27 9.07
C HIS A 6 20.93 6.48 9.20
N VAL A 7 20.08 6.62 8.18
CA VAL A 7 18.89 5.80 7.94
C VAL A 7 18.98 5.16 6.57
N ASP A 8 18.43 3.96 6.42
CA ASP A 8 18.37 3.29 5.12
C ASP A 8 17.32 3.96 4.22
N LEU A 9 16.17 4.30 4.77
CA LEU A 9 15.03 4.83 4.05
C LEU A 9 14.61 6.19 4.61
N LEU A 10 14.62 7.22 3.76
CA LEU A 10 14.13 8.57 4.09
C LEU A 10 12.93 8.89 3.19
N SER A 11 11.75 9.09 3.78
CA SER A 11 10.53 9.36 3.04
C SER A 11 10.13 10.83 3.10
N LEU A 12 9.82 11.44 1.97
CA LEU A 12 9.06 12.68 1.90
C LEU A 12 7.59 12.35 2.19
N HIS A 13 7.12 12.81 3.35
CA HIS A 13 5.80 12.42 3.84
C HIS A 13 4.68 13.24 3.22
N GLY A 14 3.65 12.54 2.69
CA GLY A 14 2.38 13.15 2.36
C GLY A 14 2.35 13.93 1.05
N ILE A 15 2.93 13.41 -0.03
CA ILE A 15 2.74 13.98 -1.39
C ILE A 15 1.32 13.63 -1.85
N ASN A 16 0.32 14.42 -1.39
CA ASN A 16 -1.09 14.09 -1.54
C ASN A 16 -1.83 14.93 -2.60
N ASN A 17 -1.20 15.95 -3.14
CA ASN A 17 -1.74 16.77 -4.20
C ASN A 17 -0.63 17.34 -5.09
N ARG A 18 -1.00 17.93 -6.21
CA ARG A 18 -0.06 18.48 -7.19
C ARG A 18 0.86 19.55 -6.61
N GLU A 19 0.31 20.41 -5.78
CA GLU A 19 1.10 21.49 -5.17
C GLU A 19 2.23 20.94 -4.28
N LEU A 20 1.92 19.87 -3.49
CA LEU A 20 2.91 19.21 -2.65
C LEU A 20 3.95 18.46 -3.49
N LEU A 21 3.57 17.84 -4.61
CA LEU A 21 4.52 17.24 -5.55
C LEU A 21 5.46 18.31 -6.11
N ASP A 22 4.90 19.40 -6.65
CA ASP A 22 5.68 20.51 -7.20
C ASP A 22 6.63 21.13 -6.18
N TRP A 23 6.17 21.34 -4.95
CA TRP A 23 7.02 21.85 -3.87
C TRP A 23 8.12 20.87 -3.46
N SER A 24 7.87 19.59 -3.57
CA SER A 24 8.84 18.57 -3.22
C SER A 24 9.98 18.51 -4.23
N ILE A 25 9.66 18.50 -5.55
CA ILE A 25 10.64 18.24 -6.62
C ILE A 25 11.28 19.49 -7.23
N ARG A 26 10.68 20.70 -7.01
CA ARG A 26 11.23 21.94 -7.54
C ARG A 26 12.61 22.24 -6.95
N LYS A 27 13.39 23.09 -7.63
CA LYS A 27 14.63 23.64 -7.10
C LYS A 27 14.42 24.32 -5.74
N GLY A 28 15.23 23.99 -4.76
CA GLY A 28 15.07 24.43 -3.36
C GLY A 28 13.98 23.68 -2.60
N GLY A 29 13.39 22.63 -3.15
CA GLY A 29 12.37 21.80 -2.53
C GLY A 29 12.89 20.77 -1.56
N CYS A 30 11.97 19.99 -0.97
CA CYS A 30 12.31 18.99 0.04
C CYS A 30 13.22 17.89 -0.52
N LEU A 31 13.05 17.52 -1.80
CA LEU A 31 13.88 16.50 -2.44
C LEU A 31 15.34 16.92 -2.53
N GLU A 32 15.63 18.20 -2.84
CA GLU A 32 17.01 18.69 -2.86
C GLU A 32 17.67 18.58 -1.49
N ALA A 33 16.95 18.87 -0.41
CA ALA A 33 17.43 18.69 0.95
C ALA A 33 17.66 17.20 1.27
N ALA A 34 16.75 16.32 0.86
CA ALA A 34 16.91 14.88 1.03
C ALA A 34 18.11 14.32 0.25
N ARG A 35 18.32 14.76 -1.00
CA ARG A 35 19.49 14.41 -1.82
C ARG A 35 20.80 14.86 -1.18
N LYS A 36 20.83 16.01 -0.50
CA LYS A 36 21.99 16.44 0.27
C LYS A 36 22.31 15.45 1.40
N LEU A 37 21.30 15.02 2.16
CA LEU A 37 21.48 14.00 3.20
C LEU A 37 21.98 12.67 2.61
N GLN A 38 21.50 12.30 1.44
CA GLN A 38 21.96 11.11 0.73
C GLN A 38 23.44 11.23 0.32
N CYS A 39 23.84 12.36 -0.24
CA CYS A 39 25.24 12.63 -0.58
C CYS A 39 26.18 12.66 0.64
N GLU A 40 25.67 13.09 1.80
CA GLU A 40 26.38 13.06 3.07
C GLU A 40 26.44 11.64 3.71
N GLY A 41 25.83 10.62 3.09
CA GLY A 41 25.75 9.26 3.61
C GLY A 41 24.80 9.09 4.80
N ARG A 42 23.92 10.07 5.05
CA ARG A 42 22.96 10.08 6.15
C ARG A 42 21.61 9.45 5.80
N ALA A 43 21.32 9.28 4.53
CA ALA A 43 20.19 8.52 4.01
C ALA A 43 20.68 7.66 2.84
N ARG A 44 20.21 6.42 2.72
CA ARG A 44 20.60 5.55 1.61
C ARG A 44 19.64 5.67 0.43
N HIS A 45 18.34 5.61 0.69
CA HIS A 45 17.29 5.68 -0.31
C HIS A 45 16.28 6.77 0.05
N ILE A 46 15.75 7.45 -0.96
CA ILE A 46 14.74 8.50 -0.81
C ILE A 46 13.45 8.02 -1.43
N GLY A 47 12.37 8.05 -0.66
CA GLY A 47 11.05 7.69 -1.14
C GLY A 47 9.99 8.73 -0.79
N PHE A 48 8.74 8.37 -1.02
CA PHE A 48 7.61 9.20 -0.62
C PHE A 48 6.45 8.37 -0.08
N SER A 49 5.57 9.02 0.68
CA SER A 49 4.27 8.46 1.08
C SER A 49 3.14 9.31 0.52
N THR A 50 2.01 8.67 0.22
CA THR A 50 0.91 9.35 -0.44
C THR A 50 -0.46 8.80 -0.10
N HIS A 51 -1.47 9.69 -0.13
CA HIS A 51 -2.90 9.41 -0.14
C HIS A 51 -3.57 10.06 -1.37
N ALA A 52 -2.78 10.38 -2.37
CA ALA A 52 -3.25 11.04 -3.58
C ALA A 52 -4.14 10.14 -4.44
N THR A 53 -4.74 10.73 -5.47
CA THR A 53 -5.42 10.00 -6.54
C THR A 53 -4.43 9.17 -7.36
N PRO A 54 -4.89 8.08 -8.01
CA PRO A 54 -4.03 7.22 -8.83
C PRO A 54 -3.19 7.98 -9.86
N ASP A 55 -3.77 8.97 -10.52
CA ASP A 55 -3.09 9.77 -11.55
C ASP A 55 -1.92 10.57 -11.00
N LEU A 56 -2.11 11.19 -9.82
CA LEU A 56 -1.03 11.93 -9.17
C LEU A 56 0.07 11.01 -8.64
N ILE A 57 -0.29 9.84 -8.12
CA ILE A 57 0.70 8.84 -7.71
C ILE A 57 1.52 8.40 -8.92
N LEU A 58 0.86 8.12 -10.03
CA LEU A 58 1.50 7.74 -11.28
C LEU A 58 2.44 8.84 -11.81
N GLU A 59 2.03 10.10 -11.69
CA GLU A 59 2.88 11.23 -12.03
C GLU A 59 4.13 11.31 -11.13
N ALA A 60 3.96 11.17 -9.80
CA ALA A 60 5.10 11.15 -8.87
C ALA A 60 6.07 10.01 -9.18
N VAL A 61 5.56 8.81 -9.49
CA VAL A 61 6.39 7.67 -9.94
C VAL A 61 7.18 8.01 -11.21
N ARG A 62 6.55 8.69 -12.17
CA ARG A 62 7.15 9.04 -13.48
C ARG A 62 8.17 10.16 -13.42
N THR A 63 8.33 10.82 -12.28
CA THR A 63 9.42 11.79 -12.09
C THR A 63 10.80 11.12 -12.08
N ASP A 64 10.88 9.82 -11.82
CA ASP A 64 12.12 9.05 -11.60
C ASP A 64 13.01 9.58 -10.46
N GLU A 65 12.41 10.32 -9.54
CA GLU A 65 13.12 10.99 -8.45
C GLU A 65 13.15 10.18 -7.14
N PHE A 66 12.41 9.08 -7.07
CA PHE A 66 12.22 8.33 -5.84
C PHE A 66 12.63 6.87 -5.98
N ASP A 67 13.28 6.34 -4.96
CA ASP A 67 13.73 4.95 -4.91
C ASP A 67 12.64 4.00 -4.39
N TYR A 68 11.62 4.51 -3.68
CA TYR A 68 10.51 3.71 -3.16
C TYR A 68 9.27 4.57 -2.87
N MET A 69 8.12 3.92 -2.75
CA MET A 69 6.88 4.57 -2.30
C MET A 69 6.14 3.78 -1.24
N ASN A 70 5.45 4.53 -0.36
CA ASN A 70 4.47 4.02 0.59
C ASN A 70 3.07 4.35 0.06
N VAL A 71 2.27 3.34 -0.26
CA VAL A 71 1.00 3.50 -0.98
C VAL A 71 -0.09 2.59 -0.41
N HIS A 72 -1.34 2.99 -0.56
CA HIS A 72 -2.49 2.17 -0.24
C HIS A 72 -2.86 1.29 -1.44
N TRP A 73 -2.86 -0.03 -1.23
CA TRP A 73 -3.35 -0.99 -2.19
C TRP A 73 -3.75 -2.27 -1.45
N TYR A 74 -5.00 -2.69 -1.59
CA TYR A 74 -5.58 -3.81 -0.83
C TYR A 74 -6.64 -4.50 -1.67
N PHE A 75 -7.16 -5.64 -1.20
CA PHE A 75 -8.26 -6.35 -1.85
C PHE A 75 -9.49 -5.45 -2.13
N VAL A 76 -9.88 -4.60 -1.17
CA VAL A 76 -11.05 -3.71 -1.29
C VAL A 76 -10.77 -2.37 -2.01
N ASN A 77 -9.51 -2.06 -2.25
CA ASN A 77 -9.09 -0.83 -2.93
C ASN A 77 -7.86 -1.13 -3.79
N ASP A 78 -8.10 -1.46 -5.03
CA ASP A 78 -7.09 -1.82 -6.03
C ASP A 78 -6.79 -0.70 -7.04
N LEU A 79 -7.34 0.50 -6.83
CA LEU A 79 -7.24 1.63 -7.77
C LEU A 79 -5.79 2.04 -8.08
N ASN A 80 -4.89 1.88 -7.12
CA ASN A 80 -3.48 2.24 -7.29
C ASN A 80 -2.65 1.18 -8.00
N TRP A 81 -3.27 0.08 -8.52
CA TRP A 81 -2.52 -1.01 -9.16
C TRP A 81 -1.67 -0.55 -10.33
N GLN A 82 -2.16 0.39 -11.13
CA GLN A 82 -1.39 0.93 -12.25
C GLN A 82 -0.10 1.63 -11.77
N ALA A 83 -0.19 2.44 -10.71
CA ALA A 83 0.98 3.10 -10.14
C ALA A 83 1.95 2.10 -9.50
N VAL A 84 1.43 1.05 -8.83
CA VAL A 84 2.22 -0.05 -8.28
C VAL A 84 3.00 -0.78 -9.38
N THR A 85 2.35 -1.07 -10.49
CA THR A 85 2.97 -1.74 -11.64
C THR A 85 4.03 -0.86 -12.31
N GLU A 86 3.72 0.41 -12.53
CA GLU A 86 4.67 1.37 -13.12
C GLU A 86 5.90 1.56 -12.23
N ALA A 87 5.73 1.66 -10.90
CA ALA A 87 6.82 1.76 -9.95
C ALA A 87 7.73 0.51 -9.98
N SER A 88 7.13 -0.67 -10.06
CA SER A 88 7.89 -1.92 -10.22
C SER A 88 8.73 -1.95 -11.52
N GLN A 89 8.20 -1.45 -12.63
CA GLN A 89 8.94 -1.36 -13.89
C GLN A 89 10.13 -0.39 -13.83
N ARG A 90 10.13 0.50 -12.84
CA ARG A 90 11.19 1.48 -12.56
C ARG A 90 12.11 1.05 -11.41
N ASP A 91 12.04 -0.21 -11.01
CA ASP A 91 12.82 -0.77 -9.89
C ASP A 91 12.63 -0.05 -8.55
N MET A 92 11.43 0.52 -8.33
CA MET A 92 11.10 1.19 -7.07
C MET A 92 10.67 0.18 -6.00
N GLY A 93 11.11 0.40 -4.76
CA GLY A 93 10.61 -0.33 -3.59
C GLY A 93 9.14 -0.01 -3.31
N LEU A 94 8.35 -1.03 -2.95
CA LEU A 94 6.92 -0.90 -2.71
C LEU A 94 6.53 -1.34 -1.32
N PHE A 95 5.99 -0.39 -0.55
CA PHE A 95 5.48 -0.58 0.81
C PHE A 95 3.97 -0.33 0.81
N ILE A 96 3.19 -1.36 1.15
CA ILE A 96 1.76 -1.21 1.37
C ILE A 96 1.54 -0.74 2.80
N ILE A 97 0.88 0.41 2.96
CA ILE A 97 0.66 1.02 4.29
C ILE A 97 -0.77 0.81 4.78
N SER A 98 -0.92 0.63 6.09
CA SER A 98 -2.20 0.52 6.80
C SER A 98 -3.17 -0.54 6.22
N PRO A 99 -2.72 -1.76 5.88
CA PRO A 99 -3.57 -2.75 5.22
C PRO A 99 -4.78 -3.16 6.07
N ASN A 100 -4.70 -3.12 7.40
CA ASN A 100 -5.78 -3.59 8.27
C ASN A 100 -6.82 -2.54 8.60
N ASP A 101 -6.40 -1.30 8.77
CA ASP A 101 -7.32 -0.21 9.11
C ASP A 101 -8.05 0.25 7.84
N LYS A 102 -7.30 0.64 6.84
CA LYS A 102 -7.84 1.16 5.58
C LYS A 102 -8.20 0.06 4.58
N GLY A 103 -7.74 -1.15 4.81
CA GLY A 103 -8.16 -2.36 4.09
C GLY A 103 -9.51 -2.92 4.55
N GLY A 104 -10.27 -2.20 5.39
CA GLY A 104 -11.63 -2.56 5.79
C GLY A 104 -11.85 -2.80 7.28
N LYS A 105 -11.01 -2.25 8.16
CA LYS A 105 -11.08 -2.44 9.63
C LYS A 105 -11.02 -3.93 10.02
N LEU A 106 -10.04 -4.63 9.49
CA LEU A 106 -9.93 -6.10 9.58
C LEU A 106 -9.62 -6.63 10.99
N TYR A 107 -9.42 -5.76 11.96
CA TYR A 107 -9.26 -6.11 13.38
C TYR A 107 -10.61 -6.32 14.10
N ASP A 108 -11.73 -5.93 13.49
CA ASP A 108 -13.10 -6.17 14.00
C ASP A 108 -14.05 -6.54 12.84
N PRO A 109 -13.80 -7.68 12.17
CA PRO A 109 -14.53 -8.07 10.98
C PRO A 109 -15.92 -8.62 11.32
N PRO A 110 -16.94 -8.37 10.47
CA PRO A 110 -18.22 -9.04 10.62
C PRO A 110 -18.10 -10.54 10.37
N GLN A 111 -18.94 -11.35 11.03
CA GLN A 111 -18.89 -12.82 10.94
C GLN A 111 -18.90 -13.33 9.50
N LYS A 112 -19.71 -12.70 8.64
CA LYS A 112 -19.78 -13.06 7.21
C LYS A 112 -18.42 -12.96 6.52
N LEU A 113 -17.61 -11.92 6.83
CA LEU A 113 -16.28 -11.77 6.27
C LEU A 113 -15.33 -12.84 6.81
N VAL A 114 -15.44 -13.17 8.10
CA VAL A 114 -14.68 -14.27 8.71
C VAL A 114 -14.96 -15.58 7.99
N ASP A 115 -16.26 -15.90 7.77
CA ASP A 115 -16.68 -17.13 7.10
C ASP A 115 -16.16 -17.22 5.64
N LEU A 116 -16.16 -16.10 4.92
CA LEU A 116 -15.68 -16.02 3.54
C LEU A 116 -14.15 -16.15 3.45
N CYS A 117 -13.43 -15.70 4.46
CA CYS A 117 -11.97 -15.79 4.50
C CYS A 117 -11.44 -17.12 5.05
N ALA A 118 -12.30 -17.98 5.61
CA ALA A 118 -11.85 -19.26 6.15
C ALA A 118 -11.00 -20.03 5.11
N PRO A 119 -9.90 -20.72 5.52
CA PRO A 119 -9.51 -21.07 6.88
C PRO A 119 -8.68 -20.02 7.64
N VAL A 120 -8.32 -18.90 7.03
CA VAL A 120 -7.56 -17.83 7.70
C VAL A 120 -8.48 -16.67 8.11
N SER A 121 -7.97 -15.76 8.96
CA SER A 121 -8.71 -14.55 9.29
C SER A 121 -8.71 -13.55 8.12
N PRO A 122 -9.65 -12.59 8.09
CA PRO A 122 -9.64 -11.51 7.10
C PRO A 122 -8.34 -10.69 7.09
N MET A 123 -7.71 -10.51 8.24
CA MET A 123 -6.43 -9.81 8.38
C MET A 123 -5.31 -10.59 7.72
N VAL A 124 -5.17 -11.87 8.04
CA VAL A 124 -4.19 -12.77 7.41
C VAL A 124 -4.41 -12.87 5.91
N PHE A 125 -5.67 -13.01 5.47
CA PHE A 125 -5.98 -13.00 4.03
C PHE A 125 -5.48 -11.73 3.34
N ASN A 126 -5.75 -10.55 3.90
CA ASN A 126 -5.36 -9.29 3.26
C ASN A 126 -3.84 -9.09 3.25
N ASP A 127 -3.14 -9.52 4.29
CA ASP A 127 -1.68 -9.50 4.32
C ASP A 127 -1.11 -10.42 3.22
N LEU A 128 -1.60 -11.66 3.12
CA LEU A 128 -1.21 -12.60 2.07
C LEU A 128 -1.59 -12.11 0.67
N TYR A 129 -2.78 -11.50 0.52
CA TYR A 129 -3.21 -10.90 -0.74
C TYR A 129 -2.23 -9.85 -1.24
N CYS A 130 -1.78 -8.96 -0.37
CA CYS A 130 -0.78 -7.96 -0.72
C CYS A 130 0.58 -8.60 -1.03
N LEU A 131 1.07 -9.50 -0.17
CA LEU A 131 2.39 -10.13 -0.30
C LEU A 131 2.49 -11.15 -1.43
N SER A 132 1.36 -11.74 -1.88
CA SER A 132 1.35 -12.66 -3.02
C SER A 132 1.63 -11.99 -4.36
N ARG A 133 1.70 -10.67 -4.38
CA ARG A 133 2.12 -9.91 -5.58
C ARG A 133 3.63 -9.67 -5.52
N PRO A 134 4.44 -10.27 -6.39
CA PRO A 134 5.91 -10.18 -6.33
C PRO A 134 6.48 -8.76 -6.34
N VAL A 135 5.68 -7.80 -6.79
CA VAL A 135 6.04 -6.37 -6.82
C VAL A 135 5.92 -5.69 -5.46
N VAL A 136 5.21 -6.30 -4.50
CA VAL A 136 5.06 -5.77 -3.14
C VAL A 136 6.19 -6.29 -2.26
N HIS A 137 6.99 -5.40 -1.72
CA HIS A 137 8.17 -5.78 -0.94
C HIS A 137 7.87 -5.97 0.54
N THR A 138 6.94 -5.17 1.10
CA THR A 138 6.61 -5.23 2.53
C THR A 138 5.31 -4.52 2.86
N LEU A 139 4.81 -4.80 4.06
CA LEU A 139 3.64 -4.16 4.66
C LEU A 139 4.07 -3.29 5.84
N SER A 140 3.56 -2.07 5.90
CA SER A 140 3.69 -1.19 7.06
C SER A 140 2.42 -1.31 7.92
N LEU A 141 2.52 -2.15 8.94
CA LEU A 141 1.41 -2.52 9.82
C LEU A 141 1.30 -1.55 10.99
N GLY A 142 0.07 -1.15 11.33
CA GLY A 142 -0.21 -0.39 12.55
C GLY A 142 -0.56 -1.32 13.70
N ALA A 143 -0.07 -1.01 14.89
CA ALA A 143 -0.41 -1.72 16.11
C ALA A 143 -0.56 -0.74 17.28
N ALA A 144 -1.60 -0.91 18.09
CA ALA A 144 -1.80 -0.15 19.32
C ALA A 144 -1.11 -0.83 20.52
N ARG A 145 -0.92 -2.13 20.46
CA ARG A 145 -0.29 -2.97 21.49
C ARG A 145 0.50 -4.11 20.83
N PRO A 146 1.49 -4.70 21.51
CA PRO A 146 2.32 -5.78 20.95
C PRO A 146 1.53 -6.98 20.41
N SER A 147 0.43 -7.37 21.10
CA SER A 147 -0.42 -8.49 20.70
C SER A 147 -1.15 -8.27 19.36
N ASP A 148 -1.22 -7.04 18.85
CA ASP A 148 -1.84 -6.79 17.55
C ASP A 148 -1.01 -7.37 16.40
N PHE A 149 0.29 -7.62 16.63
CA PHE A 149 1.16 -8.31 15.67
C PHE A 149 0.98 -9.83 15.66
N ASP A 150 0.41 -10.43 16.72
CA ASP A 150 0.27 -11.89 16.81
C ASP A 150 -0.60 -12.44 15.66
N GLU A 151 -1.61 -11.70 15.23
CA GLU A 151 -2.46 -12.08 14.11
C GLU A 151 -1.71 -11.97 12.77
N HIS A 152 -0.95 -10.90 12.58
CA HIS A 152 -0.15 -10.72 11.37
C HIS A 152 0.92 -11.79 11.19
N LEU A 153 1.55 -12.21 12.29
CA LEU A 153 2.59 -13.25 12.26
C LEU A 153 2.06 -14.58 11.71
N LYS A 154 0.76 -14.88 11.85
CA LYS A 154 0.14 -16.07 11.26
C LYS A 154 0.22 -16.08 9.73
N ALA A 155 0.31 -14.92 9.08
CA ALA A 155 0.53 -14.88 7.63
C ALA A 155 1.84 -15.57 7.22
N LEU A 156 2.87 -15.55 8.08
CA LEU A 156 4.15 -16.20 7.79
C LEU A 156 4.03 -17.73 7.71
N GLU A 157 3.04 -18.33 8.37
CA GLU A 157 2.77 -19.78 8.30
C GLU A 157 2.34 -20.20 6.88
N HIS A 158 1.85 -19.28 6.09
CA HIS A 158 1.35 -19.50 4.73
C HIS A 158 2.24 -18.85 3.65
N TYR A 159 3.37 -18.26 4.03
CA TYR A 159 4.17 -17.43 3.13
C TYR A 159 4.63 -18.18 1.88
N ASP A 160 5.09 -19.44 2.03
CA ASP A 160 5.58 -20.27 0.92
C ASP A 160 4.46 -20.82 0.01
N SER A 161 3.19 -20.72 0.46
CA SER A 161 2.00 -21.22 -0.25
C SER A 161 0.88 -20.18 -0.37
N MET A 162 1.26 -18.91 -0.44
CA MET A 162 0.29 -17.80 -0.44
C MET A 162 -0.81 -17.94 -1.50
N GLU A 163 -0.46 -18.34 -2.70
CA GLU A 163 -1.40 -18.47 -3.81
C GLU A 163 -2.48 -19.53 -3.53
N ASP A 164 -2.13 -20.63 -2.87
CA ASP A 164 -3.08 -21.71 -2.53
C ASP A 164 -4.12 -21.23 -1.50
N VAL A 165 -3.77 -20.25 -0.67
CA VAL A 165 -4.67 -19.66 0.31
C VAL A 165 -5.45 -18.50 -0.31
N VAL A 166 -4.76 -17.60 -1.01
CA VAL A 166 -5.34 -16.36 -1.52
C VAL A 166 -6.36 -16.60 -2.63
N ALA A 167 -6.03 -17.41 -3.64
CA ALA A 167 -6.87 -17.54 -4.83
C ALA A 167 -8.30 -18.05 -4.53
N PRO A 168 -8.52 -19.09 -3.71
CA PRO A 168 -9.88 -19.54 -3.40
C PRO A 168 -10.66 -18.54 -2.53
N ILE A 169 -10.00 -17.81 -1.65
CA ILE A 169 -10.63 -16.78 -0.81
C ILE A 169 -11.02 -15.56 -1.66
N GLU A 170 -10.10 -15.09 -2.49
CA GLU A 170 -10.35 -13.99 -3.43
C GLU A 170 -11.55 -14.32 -4.32
N GLY A 171 -11.64 -15.53 -4.87
CA GLY A 171 -12.76 -15.98 -5.67
C GLY A 171 -14.11 -15.93 -4.94
N ARG A 172 -14.16 -16.40 -3.67
CA ARG A 172 -15.37 -16.31 -2.85
C ARG A 172 -15.79 -14.88 -2.55
N LEU A 173 -14.83 -14.03 -2.18
CA LEU A 173 -15.09 -12.63 -1.86
C LEU A 173 -15.59 -11.87 -3.09
N ARG A 174 -14.94 -12.00 -4.25
CA ARG A 174 -15.39 -11.35 -5.49
C ARG A 174 -16.76 -11.81 -5.91
N SER A 175 -17.04 -13.11 -5.88
CA SER A 175 -18.37 -13.65 -6.18
C SER A 175 -19.44 -13.12 -5.25
N GLU A 176 -19.15 -13.00 -3.96
CA GLU A 176 -20.12 -12.46 -3.00
C GLU A 176 -20.33 -10.94 -3.17
N MET A 177 -19.26 -10.19 -3.46
CA MET A 177 -19.36 -8.77 -3.78
C MET A 177 -20.24 -8.54 -5.03
N GLU A 178 -20.00 -9.27 -6.09
CA GLU A 178 -20.84 -9.18 -7.32
C GLU A 178 -22.28 -9.56 -7.06
N ARG A 179 -22.52 -10.61 -6.27
CA ARG A 179 -23.88 -11.03 -5.91
C ARG A 179 -24.66 -9.97 -5.14
N VAL A 180 -23.98 -9.23 -4.23
CA VAL A 180 -24.63 -8.26 -3.33
C VAL A 180 -24.70 -6.86 -3.96
N LEU A 181 -23.64 -6.43 -4.62
CA LEU A 181 -23.46 -5.06 -5.09
C LEU A 181 -23.66 -4.92 -6.62
N GLY A 182 -23.58 -6.03 -7.33
CA GLY A 182 -23.62 -6.05 -8.79
C GLY A 182 -22.24 -5.84 -9.42
N ALA A 183 -22.03 -6.45 -10.57
CA ALA A 183 -20.75 -6.41 -11.28
C ALA A 183 -20.35 -4.98 -11.72
N ASP A 184 -21.33 -4.14 -12.06
CA ASP A 184 -21.06 -2.75 -12.46
C ASP A 184 -20.54 -1.94 -11.29
N TRP A 185 -21.16 -2.07 -10.11
CA TRP A 185 -20.66 -1.41 -8.91
C TRP A 185 -19.23 -1.86 -8.57
N CYS A 186 -18.94 -3.13 -8.62
CA CYS A 186 -17.61 -3.65 -8.32
C CYS A 186 -16.51 -3.07 -9.23
N ARG A 187 -16.87 -2.72 -10.49
CA ARG A 187 -15.93 -2.12 -11.45
C ARG A 187 -15.81 -0.60 -11.32
N GLU A 188 -16.82 0.06 -10.81
CA GLU A 188 -16.99 1.52 -10.95
C GLU A 188 -17.32 2.23 -9.62
N TRP A 189 -17.12 1.56 -8.47
CA TRP A 189 -17.49 2.08 -7.15
C TRP A 189 -16.87 3.44 -6.82
N TRP A 190 -15.73 3.73 -7.39
CA TRP A 190 -14.99 4.98 -7.20
C TRP A 190 -15.53 6.15 -8.04
N ARG A 191 -16.33 5.90 -9.06
CA ARG A 191 -16.92 6.95 -9.91
C ARG A 191 -17.85 7.85 -9.12
N GLY A 192 -17.66 9.17 -9.28
CA GLY A 192 -18.44 10.17 -8.57
C GLY A 192 -17.95 10.49 -7.16
N ILE A 193 -16.87 9.87 -6.72
CA ILE A 193 -16.17 10.31 -5.51
C ILE A 193 -15.33 11.54 -5.90
N PRO A 194 -15.51 12.72 -5.20
CA PRO A 194 -14.91 13.98 -5.63
C PRO A 194 -13.39 13.98 -5.84
N GLU A 195 -12.68 13.12 -5.14
CA GLU A 195 -11.22 13.00 -5.25
C GLU A 195 -10.78 12.15 -6.46
N TYR A 196 -11.72 11.49 -7.14
CA TYR A 196 -11.49 10.61 -8.29
C TYR A 196 -12.24 11.06 -9.55
N VAL A 197 -12.79 12.27 -9.52
CA VAL A 197 -13.43 12.89 -10.69
C VAL A 197 -12.42 13.81 -11.35
N ASP A 198 -12.20 13.61 -12.66
CA ASP A 198 -11.46 14.53 -13.54
C ASP A 198 -12.19 15.87 -13.69
#